data_43f5880921252071095212fdc09e5049
#
_entry.id   43f5880921252071095212fdc09e5049
#
_cell.length_a   1.000
_cell.length_b   1.000
_cell.length_c   1.000
_cell.angle_alpha   90.00
_cell.angle_beta   90.00
_cell.angle_gamma   90.00
#
_symmetry.space_group_name_H-M   'P 1'
#
loop_
_entity.id
_entity.type
_entity.pdbx_description
1 polymer ?
#
loop_
_entity_poly.entity_id
_entity_poly.type
_entity_poly.pdbx_seq_one_letter_code
_entity_poly.pdbx_strand_id
1 'polypeptide(L)'
;MNKKISLGVAVAIVIAFVTATFAITMSVSQRIYNRLISNLQDRQSAYALVDELDSVVRENYYGTVSESSRNTGLLSGYVESLGDSSCHYLSPSAYSAYVSSIKGEINGIGINATFDSDSGYIMVTSVFENSPAAAAGIKEGDLLSVIDGEAVTSENYAELLNSLSGNKLTSIKITYIRDNSQKNVSVMMGYSSRSVHSKQVGSDVTYIKIDGFYANTASQLQEVLDSLGKDVTSIIFDVRNTKSGTVEYTAETLKLLVPIASEGSGALATVIDKNGEETYYPSNASCISSVKMAVLINAETECCGELFACDLRDFGVASLIGEKTAGNANVQESFALSDGGGVILTVAKVKPYITETFENVGIQPNLAVSNTENDTDAQLKAATDFLAKE
;
A
#
# COMPACT_ATOMS: atom_id res chain seq x y z
N MET A 1 28.67 -52.24 38.78
CA MET A 1 28.32 -53.45 38.01
C MET A 1 28.09 -53.03 36.53
N ASN A 2 29.09 -53.15 35.67
CA ASN A 2 28.95 -52.99 34.23
C ASN A 2 28.30 -54.24 33.63
N LYS A 3 27.00 -54.20 33.36
CA LYS A 3 26.34 -55.25 32.57
C LYS A 3 26.81 -55.09 31.11
N LYS A 4 27.69 -56.00 30.69
CA LYS A 4 28.12 -56.10 29.27
C LYS A 4 26.90 -56.59 28.47
N ILE A 5 26.41 -55.79 27.53
CA ILE A 5 25.36 -56.22 26.59
C ILE A 5 26.04 -57.25 25.64
N SER A 6 25.39 -58.41 25.40
CA SER A 6 25.91 -59.37 24.44
C SER A 6 25.88 -58.78 23.02
N LEU A 7 26.87 -59.13 22.20
CA LEU A 7 26.98 -58.66 20.82
C LEU A 7 25.68 -58.91 20.03
N GLY A 8 24.98 -60.02 20.25
CA GLY A 8 23.73 -60.35 19.59
C GLY A 8 22.58 -59.42 19.96
N VAL A 9 22.51 -59.00 21.25
CA VAL A 9 21.50 -58.02 21.71
C VAL A 9 21.79 -56.65 21.13
N ALA A 10 23.04 -56.23 21.08
CA ALA A 10 23.43 -54.96 20.47
C ALA A 10 23.07 -54.90 18.97
N VAL A 11 23.36 -55.97 18.21
CA VAL A 11 23.00 -56.08 16.78
C VAL A 11 21.47 -56.08 16.60
N ALA A 12 20.73 -56.80 17.43
CA ALA A 12 19.26 -56.79 17.36
C ALA A 12 18.64 -55.40 17.61
N ILE A 13 19.18 -54.64 18.57
CA ILE A 13 18.75 -53.25 18.83
C ILE A 13 19.05 -52.35 17.64
N VAL A 14 20.23 -52.43 17.03
CA VAL A 14 20.58 -51.64 15.84
C VAL A 14 19.64 -51.95 14.68
N ILE A 15 19.37 -53.22 14.41
CA ILE A 15 18.43 -53.63 13.37
C ILE A 15 17.03 -53.09 13.65
N ALA A 16 16.54 -53.16 14.89
CA ALA A 16 15.23 -52.61 15.26
C ALA A 16 15.17 -51.08 15.05
N PHE A 17 16.22 -50.35 15.40
CA PHE A 17 16.27 -48.91 15.17
C PHE A 17 16.32 -48.58 13.68
N VAL A 18 17.11 -49.28 12.88
CA VAL A 18 17.20 -49.06 11.43
C VAL A 18 15.85 -49.33 10.75
N THR A 19 15.18 -50.43 11.10
CA THR A 19 13.86 -50.76 10.54
C THR A 19 12.79 -49.76 10.96
N ALA A 20 12.79 -49.29 12.23
CA ALA A 20 11.88 -48.28 12.70
C ALA A 20 12.11 -46.93 12.00
N THR A 21 13.39 -46.51 11.88
CA THR A 21 13.73 -45.28 11.17
C THR A 21 13.30 -45.35 9.71
N PHE A 22 13.57 -46.48 9.03
CA PHE A 22 13.16 -46.68 7.64
C PHE A 22 11.64 -46.62 7.48
N ALA A 23 10.88 -47.27 8.35
CA ALA A 23 9.41 -47.27 8.31
C ALA A 23 8.83 -45.85 8.54
N ILE A 24 9.39 -45.10 9.49
CA ILE A 24 8.97 -43.72 9.77
C ILE A 24 9.31 -42.81 8.58
N THR A 25 10.54 -42.89 8.07
CA THR A 25 10.99 -42.10 6.93
C THR A 25 10.14 -42.39 5.68
N MET A 26 9.86 -43.68 5.41
CA MET A 26 9.00 -44.07 4.29
C MET A 26 7.56 -43.58 4.44
N SER A 27 7.00 -43.67 5.65
CA SER A 27 5.64 -43.17 5.94
C SER A 27 5.52 -41.64 5.78
N VAL A 28 6.52 -40.89 6.25
CA VAL A 28 6.58 -39.43 6.11
C VAL A 28 6.76 -39.04 4.63
N SER A 29 7.71 -39.71 3.94
CA SER A 29 7.93 -39.48 2.51
C SER A 29 6.68 -39.78 1.67
N GLN A 30 5.96 -40.84 1.99
CA GLN A 30 4.75 -41.23 1.30
C GLN A 30 3.58 -40.25 1.54
N ARG A 31 3.47 -39.68 2.76
CA ARG A 31 2.51 -38.66 3.07
C ARG A 31 2.80 -37.35 2.31
N ILE A 32 4.06 -36.94 2.26
CA ILE A 32 4.49 -35.75 1.52
C ILE A 32 4.25 -35.95 0.01
N TYR A 33 4.61 -37.12 -0.51
CA TYR A 33 4.41 -37.47 -1.92
C TYR A 33 2.93 -37.52 -2.31
N ASN A 34 2.09 -38.17 -1.50
CA ASN A 34 0.64 -38.20 -1.77
C ASN A 34 -0.01 -36.80 -1.70
N ARG A 35 0.46 -35.94 -0.81
CA ARG A 35 -0.01 -34.56 -0.72
C ARG A 35 0.42 -33.72 -1.93
N LEU A 36 1.63 -33.96 -2.44
CA LEU A 36 2.12 -33.31 -3.67
C LEU A 36 1.36 -33.79 -4.91
N ILE A 37 1.05 -35.09 -5.00
CA ILE A 37 0.32 -35.64 -6.17
C ILE A 37 -1.15 -35.22 -6.17
N SER A 38 -1.85 -35.22 -5.03
CA SER A 38 -3.24 -34.75 -4.99
C SER A 38 -3.32 -33.27 -5.40
N ASN A 39 -2.43 -32.41 -4.88
CA ASN A 39 -2.35 -31.02 -5.30
C ASN A 39 -1.98 -30.85 -6.79
N LEU A 40 -1.20 -31.75 -7.37
CA LEU A 40 -0.85 -31.75 -8.80
C LEU A 40 -2.05 -32.10 -9.68
N GLN A 41 -2.83 -33.10 -9.31
CA GLN A 41 -4.01 -33.51 -10.08
C GLN A 41 -5.09 -32.43 -10.06
N ASP A 42 -5.38 -31.82 -8.90
CA ASP A 42 -6.35 -30.73 -8.79
C ASP A 42 -5.90 -29.49 -9.57
N ARG A 43 -4.60 -29.18 -9.52
CA ARG A 43 -4.03 -28.09 -10.33
C ARG A 43 -4.06 -28.39 -11.82
N GLN A 44 -3.68 -29.60 -12.24
CA GLN A 44 -3.72 -29.99 -13.65
C GLN A 44 -5.13 -29.91 -14.24
N SER A 45 -6.18 -30.29 -13.51
CA SER A 45 -7.56 -30.20 -13.99
C SER A 45 -8.01 -28.74 -14.17
N ALA A 46 -7.64 -27.84 -13.25
CA ALA A 46 -7.96 -26.42 -13.36
C ALA A 46 -7.24 -25.74 -14.54
N TYR A 47 -5.96 -26.04 -14.71
CA TYR A 47 -5.18 -25.47 -15.82
C TYR A 47 -5.53 -26.10 -17.18
N ALA A 48 -6.02 -27.35 -17.23
CA ALA A 48 -6.46 -27.98 -18.46
C ALA A 48 -7.66 -27.26 -19.08
N LEU A 49 -8.59 -26.75 -18.27
CA LEU A 49 -9.71 -25.95 -18.76
C LEU A 49 -9.26 -24.60 -19.35
N VAL A 50 -8.24 -23.99 -18.76
CA VAL A 50 -7.67 -22.73 -19.28
C VAL A 50 -6.97 -22.99 -20.61
N ASP A 51 -6.24 -24.11 -20.75
CA ASP A 51 -5.56 -24.50 -21.97
C ASP A 51 -6.59 -24.84 -23.09
N GLU A 52 -7.65 -25.56 -22.75
CA GLU A 52 -8.78 -25.83 -23.68
C GLU A 52 -9.44 -24.53 -24.16
N LEU A 53 -9.71 -23.59 -23.24
CA LEU A 53 -10.27 -22.29 -23.59
C LEU A 53 -9.34 -21.49 -24.50
N ASP A 54 -8.04 -21.44 -24.20
CA ASP A 54 -7.04 -20.76 -25.04
C ASP A 54 -7.00 -21.35 -26.45
N SER A 55 -7.07 -22.68 -26.57
CA SER A 55 -7.10 -23.37 -27.85
C SER A 55 -8.36 -23.01 -28.66
N VAL A 56 -9.52 -23.04 -28.02
CA VAL A 56 -10.80 -22.67 -28.68
C VAL A 56 -10.78 -21.22 -29.15
N VAL A 57 -10.25 -20.31 -28.31
CA VAL A 57 -10.14 -18.88 -28.69
C VAL A 57 -9.18 -18.70 -29.86
N ARG A 58 -8.01 -19.32 -29.87
CA ARG A 58 -7.04 -19.23 -30.98
C ARG A 58 -7.56 -19.80 -32.30
N GLU A 59 -8.39 -20.84 -32.24
CA GLU A 59 -8.94 -21.47 -33.43
C GLU A 59 -10.12 -20.69 -34.02
N ASN A 60 -10.90 -20.00 -33.18
CA ASN A 60 -12.22 -19.50 -33.62
C ASN A 60 -12.33 -17.97 -33.56
N TYR A 61 -11.47 -17.26 -32.79
CA TYR A 61 -11.57 -15.82 -32.66
C TYR A 61 -11.12 -15.10 -33.93
N TYR A 62 -11.98 -14.24 -34.47
CA TYR A 62 -11.72 -13.52 -35.73
C TYR A 62 -10.58 -12.46 -35.57
N GLY A 63 -10.35 -11.93 -34.37
CA GLY A 63 -9.33 -10.93 -34.10
C GLY A 63 -7.98 -11.55 -33.75
N THR A 64 -7.03 -10.69 -33.38
CA THR A 64 -5.70 -11.08 -32.87
C THR A 64 -5.74 -11.22 -31.35
N VAL A 65 -5.13 -12.29 -30.83
CA VAL A 65 -4.98 -12.49 -29.37
C VAL A 65 -3.65 -11.87 -28.94
N SER A 66 -3.72 -10.84 -28.10
CA SER A 66 -2.54 -10.29 -27.43
C SER A 66 -2.15 -11.17 -26.25
N GLU A 67 -0.94 -11.72 -26.28
CA GLU A 67 -0.41 -12.58 -25.22
C GLU A 67 -0.35 -11.84 -23.86
N SER A 68 0.06 -10.57 -23.86
CA SER A 68 0.13 -9.75 -22.65
C SER A 68 -1.25 -9.48 -22.06
N SER A 69 -2.22 -9.09 -22.89
CA SER A 69 -3.60 -8.83 -22.46
C SER A 69 -4.26 -10.10 -21.91
N ARG A 70 -4.04 -11.24 -22.57
CA ARG A 70 -4.53 -12.54 -22.11
C ARG A 70 -3.96 -12.91 -20.75
N ASN A 71 -2.63 -12.80 -20.58
CA ASN A 71 -1.97 -13.13 -19.33
C ASN A 71 -2.45 -12.22 -18.19
N THR A 72 -2.53 -10.92 -18.45
CA THR A 72 -3.10 -9.96 -17.48
C THR A 72 -4.53 -10.33 -17.11
N GLY A 73 -5.39 -10.63 -18.09
CA GLY A 73 -6.79 -11.03 -17.85
C GLY A 73 -6.93 -12.31 -17.03
N LEU A 74 -6.10 -13.32 -17.30
CA LEU A 74 -6.10 -14.57 -16.52
C LEU A 74 -5.66 -14.36 -15.08
N LEU A 75 -4.59 -13.58 -14.85
CA LEU A 75 -4.08 -13.32 -13.51
C LEU A 75 -5.03 -12.41 -12.72
N SER A 76 -5.60 -11.37 -13.34
CA SER A 76 -6.60 -10.51 -12.72
C SER A 76 -7.85 -11.31 -12.35
N GLY A 77 -8.41 -12.09 -13.28
CA GLY A 77 -9.61 -12.91 -13.03
C GLY A 77 -9.39 -13.95 -11.92
N TYR A 78 -8.18 -14.53 -11.83
CA TYR A 78 -7.86 -15.44 -10.75
C TYR A 78 -7.91 -14.73 -9.39
N VAL A 79 -7.30 -13.55 -9.28
CA VAL A 79 -7.28 -12.80 -8.01
C VAL A 79 -8.68 -12.25 -7.67
N GLU A 80 -9.42 -11.75 -8.65
CA GLU A 80 -10.81 -11.29 -8.46
C GLU A 80 -11.74 -12.40 -7.96
N SER A 81 -11.47 -13.66 -8.34
CA SER A 81 -12.24 -14.82 -7.88
C SER A 81 -12.14 -15.08 -6.37
N LEU A 82 -11.18 -14.44 -5.66
CA LEU A 82 -11.08 -14.51 -4.20
C LEU A 82 -12.24 -13.80 -3.50
N GLY A 83 -12.97 -12.90 -4.20
CA GLY A 83 -14.09 -12.14 -3.65
C GLY A 83 -13.68 -11.03 -2.67
N ASP A 84 -12.40 -10.76 -2.53
CA ASP A 84 -11.86 -9.66 -1.73
C ASP A 84 -11.45 -8.51 -2.68
N SER A 85 -12.20 -7.41 -2.65
CA SER A 85 -11.97 -6.23 -3.50
C SER A 85 -10.64 -5.53 -3.23
N SER A 86 -9.99 -5.83 -2.11
CA SER A 86 -8.67 -5.32 -1.76
C SER A 86 -7.54 -6.12 -2.42
N CYS A 87 -7.84 -7.33 -2.91
CA CYS A 87 -6.87 -8.18 -3.60
C CYS A 87 -6.87 -7.91 -5.10
N HIS A 88 -5.69 -7.66 -5.69
CA HIS A 88 -5.59 -7.43 -7.13
C HIS A 88 -4.22 -7.80 -7.70
N TYR A 89 -4.21 -8.16 -8.98
CA TYR A 89 -3.00 -8.34 -9.75
C TYR A 89 -2.51 -6.99 -10.29
N LEU A 90 -1.21 -6.79 -10.26
CA LEU A 90 -0.53 -5.64 -10.86
C LEU A 90 0.38 -6.10 -12.00
N SER A 91 0.23 -5.49 -13.17
CA SER A 91 1.18 -5.67 -14.27
C SER A 91 2.59 -5.26 -13.86
N PRO A 92 3.66 -5.65 -14.57
CA PRO A 92 5.03 -5.31 -14.19
C PRO A 92 5.25 -3.81 -13.96
N SER A 93 4.70 -2.96 -14.83
CA SER A 93 4.80 -1.50 -14.68
C SER A 93 4.03 -0.99 -13.45
N ALA A 94 2.80 -1.48 -13.24
CA ALA A 94 1.97 -1.11 -12.11
C ALA A 94 2.57 -1.60 -10.76
N TYR A 95 3.16 -2.79 -10.76
CA TYR A 95 3.83 -3.33 -9.57
C TYR A 95 5.08 -2.53 -9.20
N SER A 96 5.90 -2.17 -10.18
CA SER A 96 7.05 -1.30 -9.96
C SER A 96 6.64 0.06 -9.38
N ALA A 97 5.59 0.68 -9.92
CA ALA A 97 5.04 1.93 -9.42
C ALA A 97 4.50 1.78 -7.98
N TYR A 98 3.77 0.71 -7.69
CA TYR A 98 3.27 0.40 -6.36
C TYR A 98 4.39 0.26 -5.32
N VAL A 99 5.43 -0.54 -5.62
CA VAL A 99 6.58 -0.73 -4.72
C VAL A 99 7.30 0.60 -4.45
N SER A 100 7.45 1.44 -5.48
CA SER A 100 8.05 2.76 -5.33
C SER A 100 7.19 3.68 -4.46
N SER A 101 5.86 3.64 -4.61
CA SER A 101 4.95 4.45 -3.80
C SER A 101 5.01 4.08 -2.31
N ILE A 102 5.02 2.79 -1.97
CA ILE A 102 5.13 2.33 -0.57
C ILE A 102 6.47 2.74 0.05
N LYS A 103 7.54 2.79 -0.72
CA LYS A 103 8.83 3.32 -0.25
C LYS A 103 8.85 4.84 -0.10
N GLY A 104 7.76 5.53 -0.46
CA GLY A 104 7.73 6.99 -0.52
C GLY A 104 8.58 7.55 -1.65
N GLU A 105 9.00 6.70 -2.57
CA GLU A 105 9.74 7.03 -3.75
C GLU A 105 8.76 7.04 -4.92
N ILE A 106 8.16 8.19 -5.24
CA ILE A 106 7.58 8.36 -6.57
C ILE A 106 8.75 8.59 -7.51
N ASN A 107 9.16 7.49 -8.12
CA ASN A 107 10.22 7.51 -9.10
C ASN A 107 9.70 8.15 -10.38
N GLY A 108 10.40 9.15 -10.88
CA GLY A 108 10.11 9.69 -12.19
C GLY A 108 9.91 11.20 -12.22
N ILE A 109 9.06 11.64 -13.13
CA ILE A 109 8.78 13.07 -13.35
C ILE A 109 7.53 13.56 -12.60
N GLY A 110 6.78 12.66 -11.96
CA GLY A 110 5.58 12.99 -11.17
C GLY A 110 4.32 13.17 -12.04
N ILE A 111 4.02 12.20 -12.89
CA ILE A 111 2.75 12.10 -13.64
C ILE A 111 2.17 10.71 -13.55
N ASN A 112 0.84 10.60 -13.75
CA ASN A 112 0.21 9.39 -14.24
C ASN A 112 -0.08 9.57 -15.73
N ALA A 113 0.16 8.54 -16.53
CA ALA A 113 -0.06 8.57 -17.96
C ALA A 113 -0.42 7.20 -18.50
N THR A 114 -1.14 7.15 -19.60
CA THR A 114 -1.57 5.93 -20.28
C THR A 114 -1.39 6.09 -21.78
N PHE A 115 -1.30 4.97 -22.50
CA PHE A 115 -1.31 5.02 -23.96
C PHE A 115 -2.74 5.30 -24.47
N ASP A 116 -2.86 6.29 -25.33
CA ASP A 116 -4.10 6.64 -26.01
C ASP A 116 -4.04 6.10 -27.45
N SER A 117 -4.87 5.09 -27.73
CA SER A 117 -4.91 4.43 -29.04
C SER A 117 -5.42 5.32 -30.15
N ASP A 118 -6.22 6.35 -29.82
CA ASP A 118 -6.83 7.24 -30.81
C ASP A 118 -5.82 8.24 -31.37
N SER A 119 -4.97 8.78 -30.51
CA SER A 119 -3.88 9.68 -30.89
C SER A 119 -2.58 8.96 -31.27
N GLY A 120 -2.36 7.74 -30.77
CA GLY A 120 -1.11 7.00 -30.88
C GLY A 120 0.01 7.50 -29.96
N TYR A 121 -0.32 8.31 -28.94
CA TYR A 121 0.62 8.93 -28.00
C TYR A 121 0.36 8.50 -26.57
N ILE A 122 1.25 8.87 -25.65
CA ILE A 122 1.05 8.71 -24.21
C ILE A 122 0.30 9.93 -23.68
N MET A 123 -0.93 9.74 -23.20
CA MET A 123 -1.75 10.79 -22.60
C MET A 123 -1.48 10.92 -21.11
N VAL A 124 -1.20 12.11 -20.64
CA VAL A 124 -1.07 12.45 -19.21
C VAL A 124 -2.44 12.49 -18.59
N THR A 125 -2.72 11.59 -17.64
CA THR A 125 -4.00 11.49 -16.93
C THR A 125 -4.04 12.28 -15.64
N SER A 126 -2.88 12.56 -15.03
CA SER A 126 -2.74 13.48 -13.90
C SER A 126 -1.30 13.94 -13.73
N VAL A 127 -1.11 15.09 -13.08
CA VAL A 127 0.22 15.63 -12.73
C VAL A 127 0.23 15.91 -11.23
N PHE A 128 1.23 15.38 -10.53
CA PHE A 128 1.36 15.59 -9.09
C PHE A 128 1.80 17.02 -8.78
N GLU A 129 1.20 17.61 -7.76
CA GLU A 129 1.59 18.94 -7.28
C GLU A 129 3.07 18.95 -6.86
N ASN A 130 3.74 20.06 -7.14
CA ASN A 130 5.16 20.26 -6.86
C ASN A 130 6.11 19.26 -7.54
N SER A 131 5.63 18.50 -8.53
CA SER A 131 6.45 17.56 -9.31
C SER A 131 7.34 18.29 -10.33
N PRO A 132 8.43 17.66 -10.80
CA PRO A 132 9.22 18.18 -11.90
C PRO A 132 8.41 18.38 -13.19
N ALA A 133 7.43 17.53 -13.46
CA ALA A 133 6.52 17.68 -14.59
C ALA A 133 5.63 18.93 -14.44
N ALA A 134 5.10 19.17 -13.23
CA ALA A 134 4.33 20.39 -12.94
C ALA A 134 5.21 21.63 -13.08
N ALA A 135 6.43 21.61 -12.55
CA ALA A 135 7.40 22.71 -12.70
C ALA A 135 7.81 22.96 -14.15
N ALA A 136 7.86 21.90 -14.98
CA ALA A 136 8.10 21.99 -16.42
C ALA A 136 6.85 22.43 -17.22
N GLY A 137 5.70 22.58 -16.56
CA GLY A 137 4.45 23.03 -17.18
C GLY A 137 3.67 21.94 -17.90
N ILE A 138 3.97 20.64 -17.68
CA ILE A 138 3.14 19.52 -18.13
C ILE A 138 1.82 19.56 -17.38
N LYS A 139 0.72 19.24 -18.06
CA LYS A 139 -0.64 19.23 -17.50
C LYS A 139 -1.39 17.97 -17.90
N GLU A 140 -2.44 17.68 -17.16
CA GLU A 140 -3.44 16.69 -17.55
C GLU A 140 -4.00 16.97 -18.95
N GLY A 141 -4.14 15.92 -19.77
CA GLY A 141 -4.56 15.99 -21.17
C GLY A 141 -3.42 16.22 -22.16
N ASP A 142 -2.18 16.45 -21.73
CA ASP A 142 -1.04 16.53 -22.65
C ASP A 142 -0.75 15.17 -23.30
N LEU A 143 -0.44 15.19 -24.60
CA LEU A 143 -0.06 14.01 -25.38
C LEU A 143 1.44 13.97 -25.57
N LEU A 144 2.14 13.08 -24.88
CA LEU A 144 3.60 12.91 -25.02
C LEU A 144 3.89 12.17 -26.32
N SER A 145 4.53 12.85 -27.26
CA SER A 145 4.80 12.33 -28.62
C SER A 145 6.24 11.88 -28.85
N VAL A 146 7.21 12.46 -28.10
CA VAL A 146 8.62 12.05 -28.14
C VAL A 146 9.20 12.09 -26.73
N ILE A 147 9.93 11.05 -26.34
CA ILE A 147 10.60 10.93 -25.06
C ILE A 147 12.06 10.60 -25.31
N ASP A 148 12.98 11.45 -24.83
CA ASP A 148 14.43 11.37 -24.99
C ASP A 148 14.91 11.19 -26.47
N GLY A 149 14.13 11.78 -27.39
CA GLY A 149 14.42 11.73 -28.83
C GLY A 149 13.78 10.54 -29.57
N GLU A 150 13.09 9.65 -28.84
CA GLU A 150 12.39 8.51 -29.40
C GLU A 150 10.89 8.81 -29.52
N ALA A 151 10.33 8.60 -30.71
CA ALA A 151 8.91 8.82 -30.98
C ALA A 151 8.07 7.72 -30.32
N VAL A 152 6.97 8.11 -29.67
CA VAL A 152 6.01 7.19 -29.08
C VAL A 152 5.25 6.46 -30.20
N THR A 153 5.13 5.15 -30.05
CA THR A 153 4.37 4.25 -30.92
C THR A 153 3.61 3.22 -30.08
N SER A 154 2.66 2.51 -30.71
CA SER A 154 1.97 1.38 -30.06
C SER A 154 2.90 0.22 -29.66
N GLU A 155 4.10 0.15 -30.21
CA GLU A 155 5.04 -0.94 -29.95
C GLU A 155 6.00 -0.60 -28.78
N ASN A 156 6.38 0.69 -28.60
CA ASN A 156 7.40 1.09 -27.64
C ASN A 156 6.85 1.90 -26.45
N TYR A 157 5.55 2.26 -26.41
CA TYR A 157 4.99 3.13 -25.38
C TYR A 157 5.22 2.61 -23.95
N ALA A 158 5.19 1.29 -23.74
CA ALA A 158 5.38 0.69 -22.43
C ALA A 158 6.82 0.90 -21.90
N GLU A 159 7.82 0.78 -22.79
CA GLU A 159 9.22 1.04 -22.47
C GLU A 159 9.44 2.52 -22.19
N LEU A 160 8.85 3.39 -23.01
CA LEU A 160 8.95 4.84 -22.84
C LEU A 160 8.24 5.34 -21.58
N LEU A 161 7.07 4.76 -21.20
CA LEU A 161 6.44 5.02 -19.90
C LEU A 161 7.35 4.63 -18.75
N ASN A 162 7.99 3.46 -18.83
CA ASN A 162 8.95 3.03 -17.81
C ASN A 162 10.17 3.95 -17.74
N SER A 163 10.61 4.54 -18.86
CA SER A 163 11.73 5.49 -18.87
C SER A 163 11.40 6.81 -18.15
N LEU A 164 10.12 7.18 -18.04
CA LEU A 164 9.65 8.33 -17.27
C LEU A 164 9.65 8.06 -15.75
N SER A 165 9.85 6.80 -15.37
CA SER A 165 9.95 6.34 -13.99
C SER A 165 11.42 6.03 -13.67
N GLY A 166 11.92 6.39 -12.50
CA GLY A 166 13.26 6.02 -12.06
C GLY A 166 13.92 7.03 -11.13
N ASN A 167 14.83 6.53 -10.31
CA ASN A 167 15.58 7.29 -9.28
C ASN A 167 16.82 8.01 -9.81
N LYS A 168 16.97 8.11 -11.12
CA LYS A 168 18.13 8.80 -11.68
C LYS A 168 17.88 10.30 -11.60
N LEU A 169 18.71 11.03 -10.87
CA LEU A 169 18.81 12.49 -10.91
C LEU A 169 19.34 12.94 -12.29
N THR A 170 18.64 12.54 -13.35
CA THR A 170 18.93 12.86 -14.74
C THR A 170 17.74 13.60 -15.33
N SER A 171 18.01 14.43 -16.30
CA SER A 171 16.98 15.17 -17.03
C SER A 171 16.53 14.36 -18.23
N ILE A 172 15.24 14.22 -18.41
CA ILE A 172 14.62 13.60 -19.58
C ILE A 172 14.00 14.67 -20.49
N LYS A 173 14.19 14.55 -21.79
CA LYS A 173 13.60 15.47 -22.77
C LYS A 173 12.26 14.94 -23.23
N ILE A 174 11.21 15.75 -23.12
CA ILE A 174 9.86 15.38 -23.50
C ILE A 174 9.33 16.38 -24.51
N THR A 175 8.79 15.85 -25.60
CA THR A 175 7.98 16.60 -26.54
C THR A 175 6.54 16.22 -26.34
N TYR A 176 5.67 17.19 -26.09
CA TYR A 176 4.25 16.97 -25.91
C TYR A 176 3.40 17.90 -26.78
N ILE A 177 2.17 17.47 -27.06
CA ILE A 177 1.19 18.21 -27.85
C ILE A 177 0.10 18.66 -26.90
N ARG A 178 -0.22 19.96 -26.92
CA ARG A 178 -1.34 20.59 -26.24
C ARG A 178 -1.98 21.60 -27.18
N ASP A 179 -3.30 21.57 -27.31
CA ASP A 179 -4.05 22.47 -28.20
C ASP A 179 -3.49 22.49 -29.64
N ASN A 180 -3.18 21.31 -30.19
CA ASN A 180 -2.52 21.11 -31.49
C ASN A 180 -1.16 21.80 -31.64
N SER A 181 -0.57 22.26 -30.56
CA SER A 181 0.77 22.88 -30.55
C SER A 181 1.78 21.96 -29.88
N GLN A 182 2.89 21.74 -30.57
CA GLN A 182 4.00 20.93 -30.02
C GLN A 182 4.92 21.79 -29.16
N LYS A 183 5.28 21.24 -27.98
CA LYS A 183 6.16 21.87 -27.00
C LYS A 183 7.26 20.91 -26.57
N ASN A 184 8.44 21.45 -26.30
CA ASN A 184 9.58 20.68 -25.80
C ASN A 184 9.95 21.18 -24.42
N VAL A 185 10.14 20.24 -23.48
CA VAL A 185 10.56 20.51 -22.11
C VAL A 185 11.64 19.53 -21.68
N SER A 186 12.45 19.95 -20.74
CA SER A 186 13.40 19.10 -20.06
C SER A 186 12.94 18.95 -18.62
N VAL A 187 12.73 17.71 -18.18
CA VAL A 187 12.13 17.41 -16.88
C VAL A 187 13.14 16.62 -16.05
N MET A 188 13.42 17.07 -14.83
CA MET A 188 14.27 16.34 -13.90
C MET A 188 13.55 15.10 -13.41
N MET A 189 14.23 13.95 -13.38
CA MET A 189 13.70 12.73 -12.74
C MET A 189 14.13 12.68 -11.27
N GLY A 190 13.49 11.81 -10.50
CA GLY A 190 13.83 11.62 -9.08
C GLY A 190 12.96 12.45 -8.13
N TYR A 191 11.70 12.66 -8.49
CA TYR A 191 10.70 13.27 -7.63
C TYR A 191 10.29 12.29 -6.53
N SER A 192 10.37 12.74 -5.26
CA SER A 192 9.76 12.06 -4.12
C SER A 192 8.51 12.83 -3.73
N SER A 193 7.33 12.21 -3.81
CA SER A 193 6.12 12.88 -3.37
C SER A 193 6.12 13.04 -1.85
N ARG A 194 5.67 14.18 -1.39
CA ARG A 194 5.36 14.35 0.03
C ARG A 194 4.02 13.70 0.33
N SER A 195 3.98 12.89 1.38
CA SER A 195 2.75 12.35 1.95
C SER A 195 2.22 13.21 3.12
N VAL A 196 3.02 14.18 3.57
CA VAL A 196 2.68 15.08 4.67
C VAL A 196 2.71 16.53 4.16
N HIS A 197 1.57 17.20 4.24
CA HIS A 197 1.40 18.59 3.84
C HIS A 197 0.93 19.42 5.02
N SER A 198 1.55 20.55 5.28
CA SER A 198 1.19 21.42 6.41
C SER A 198 0.87 22.83 5.97
N LYS A 199 -0.06 23.45 6.67
CA LYS A 199 -0.40 24.87 6.53
C LYS A 199 -0.87 25.44 7.86
N GLN A 200 -0.67 26.74 8.08
CA GLN A 200 -1.25 27.44 9.22
C GLN A 200 -2.73 27.72 9.00
N VAL A 201 -3.52 27.52 10.06
CA VAL A 201 -4.95 27.86 10.12
C VAL A 201 -5.15 28.77 11.34
N GLY A 202 -5.14 30.10 11.10
CA GLY A 202 -5.08 31.06 12.20
C GLY A 202 -3.65 31.29 12.70
N SER A 203 -3.50 31.79 13.94
CA SER A 203 -2.21 32.14 14.52
C SER A 203 -1.55 31.00 15.30
N ASP A 204 -2.33 30.06 15.81
CA ASP A 204 -1.95 29.08 16.82
C ASP A 204 -2.30 27.63 16.45
N VAL A 205 -2.90 27.39 15.28
CA VAL A 205 -3.30 26.07 14.80
C VAL A 205 -2.52 25.69 13.54
N THR A 206 -1.84 24.57 13.55
CA THR A 206 -1.24 23.95 12.36
C THR A 206 -2.12 22.82 11.84
N TYR A 207 -2.50 22.89 10.59
CA TYR A 207 -3.19 21.82 9.87
C TYR A 207 -2.15 20.95 9.17
N ILE A 208 -2.27 19.62 9.30
CA ILE A 208 -1.38 18.62 8.72
C ILE A 208 -2.22 17.56 8.01
N LYS A 209 -2.16 17.53 6.68
CA LYS A 209 -2.75 16.47 5.85
C LYS A 209 -1.76 15.32 5.70
N ILE A 210 -2.22 14.09 5.91
CA ILE A 210 -1.46 12.86 5.65
C ILE A 210 -2.21 12.09 4.55
N ASP A 211 -1.60 11.95 3.38
CA ASP A 211 -2.20 11.28 2.22
C ASP A 211 -2.00 9.76 2.26
N GLY A 212 -1.02 9.28 3.02
CA GLY A 212 -0.73 7.87 3.21
C GLY A 212 0.46 7.66 4.15
N PHE A 213 0.64 6.41 4.59
CA PHE A 213 1.70 6.03 5.52
C PHE A 213 2.78 5.20 4.80
N TYR A 214 3.80 5.90 4.33
CA TYR A 214 4.93 5.37 3.55
C TYR A 214 6.24 5.48 4.33
N ALA A 215 7.31 4.90 3.82
CA ALA A 215 8.60 4.85 4.50
C ALA A 215 9.17 6.22 4.91
N ASN A 216 8.80 7.28 4.21
CA ASN A 216 9.23 8.65 4.49
C ASN A 216 8.21 9.52 5.25
N THR A 217 7.02 8.99 5.56
CA THR A 217 5.94 9.77 6.22
C THR A 217 6.35 10.23 7.60
N ALA A 218 6.93 9.35 8.42
CA ALA A 218 7.36 9.71 9.77
C ALA A 218 8.45 10.81 9.76
N SER A 219 9.44 10.72 8.86
CA SER A 219 10.48 11.77 8.74
C SER A 219 9.92 13.10 8.25
N GLN A 220 8.97 13.08 7.30
CA GLN A 220 8.30 14.30 6.83
C GLN A 220 7.44 14.93 7.93
N LEU A 221 6.74 14.11 8.73
CA LEU A 221 6.00 14.60 9.88
C LEU A 221 6.96 15.21 10.91
N GLN A 222 8.09 14.56 11.21
CA GLN A 222 9.09 15.09 12.13
C GLN A 222 9.61 16.47 11.68
N GLU A 223 9.90 16.64 10.37
CA GLU A 223 10.30 17.94 9.82
C GLU A 223 9.24 19.03 10.08
N VAL A 224 7.96 18.69 9.92
CA VAL A 224 6.86 19.62 10.19
C VAL A 224 6.79 19.95 11.67
N LEU A 225 6.88 18.95 12.55
CA LEU A 225 6.86 19.13 14.01
C LEU A 225 8.03 19.97 14.51
N ASP A 226 9.23 19.76 13.98
CA ASP A 226 10.43 20.54 14.31
C ASP A 226 10.34 22.01 13.83
N SER A 227 9.54 22.25 12.79
CA SER A 227 9.32 23.59 12.23
C SER A 227 8.19 24.37 12.90
N LEU A 228 7.46 23.77 13.85
CA LEU A 228 6.35 24.43 14.53
C LEU A 228 6.82 25.71 15.27
N GLY A 229 6.08 26.80 15.05
CA GLY A 229 6.29 28.02 15.77
C GLY A 229 5.99 27.88 17.26
N LYS A 230 6.64 28.69 18.10
CA LYS A 230 6.41 28.68 19.57
C LYS A 230 4.98 29.05 19.97
N ASP A 231 4.27 29.72 19.09
CA ASP A 231 2.89 30.15 19.32
C ASP A 231 1.85 29.10 18.92
N VAL A 232 2.29 27.95 18.33
CA VAL A 232 1.40 26.84 17.96
C VAL A 232 1.00 26.10 19.21
N THR A 233 -0.29 26.10 19.51
CA THR A 233 -0.90 25.42 20.66
C THR A 233 -1.70 24.18 20.26
N SER A 234 -2.05 24.08 18.97
CA SER A 234 -2.94 23.03 18.48
C SER A 234 -2.55 22.53 17.09
N ILE A 235 -2.79 21.22 16.86
CA ILE A 235 -2.59 20.56 15.57
C ILE A 235 -3.89 19.89 15.14
N ILE A 236 -4.25 20.06 13.88
CA ILE A 236 -5.33 19.33 13.22
C ILE A 236 -4.70 18.37 12.20
N PHE A 237 -4.75 17.07 12.47
CA PHE A 237 -4.43 16.06 11.48
C PHE A 237 -5.63 15.81 10.58
N ASP A 238 -5.39 15.67 9.28
CA ASP A 238 -6.42 15.29 8.32
C ASP A 238 -6.04 13.97 7.65
N VAL A 239 -6.79 12.91 7.97
CA VAL A 239 -6.67 11.60 7.34
C VAL A 239 -7.94 11.23 6.55
N ARG A 240 -8.75 12.23 6.18
CA ARG A 240 -9.88 12.02 5.26
C ARG A 240 -9.36 11.52 3.92
N ASN A 241 -10.02 10.52 3.35
CA ASN A 241 -9.63 9.83 2.12
C ASN A 241 -8.26 9.11 2.20
N THR A 242 -7.67 8.93 3.38
CA THR A 242 -6.40 8.22 3.55
C THR A 242 -6.67 6.73 3.65
N LYS A 243 -6.18 5.98 2.65
CA LYS A 243 -6.37 4.52 2.49
C LYS A 243 -5.03 3.79 2.39
N SER A 244 -4.00 4.47 1.89
CA SER A 244 -2.74 3.87 1.48
C SER A 244 -1.69 3.86 2.59
N GLY A 245 -0.80 2.86 2.55
CA GLY A 245 0.31 2.76 3.47
C GLY A 245 0.50 1.36 4.02
N THR A 246 1.35 1.24 5.04
CA THR A 246 1.55 0.00 5.79
C THR A 246 1.35 0.23 7.28
N VAL A 247 0.98 -0.83 8.00
CA VAL A 247 0.85 -0.80 9.46
C VAL A 247 2.18 -0.40 10.13
N GLU A 248 3.30 -0.88 9.58
CA GLU A 248 4.65 -0.54 10.05
C GLU A 248 4.89 0.98 10.02
N TYR A 249 4.68 1.61 8.87
CA TYR A 249 4.93 3.05 8.72
C TYR A 249 3.88 3.91 9.44
N THR A 250 2.67 3.39 9.64
CA THR A 250 1.67 4.02 10.51
C THR A 250 2.15 4.02 11.96
N ALA A 251 2.65 2.89 12.46
CA ALA A 251 3.19 2.77 13.80
C ALA A 251 4.41 3.68 14.00
N GLU A 252 5.34 3.74 13.01
CA GLU A 252 6.49 4.66 13.07
C GLU A 252 6.04 6.14 13.15
N THR A 253 4.98 6.50 12.44
CA THR A 253 4.40 7.85 12.49
C THR A 253 3.74 8.14 13.83
N LEU A 254 2.98 7.18 14.37
CA LEU A 254 2.33 7.28 15.68
C LEU A 254 3.33 7.45 16.84
N LYS A 255 4.52 6.83 16.76
CA LYS A 255 5.58 6.97 17.77
C LYS A 255 6.00 8.42 18.01
N LEU A 256 5.80 9.31 17.06
CA LEU A 256 6.10 10.74 17.21
C LEU A 256 5.04 11.48 18.04
N LEU A 257 3.85 10.92 18.20
CA LEU A 257 2.66 11.62 18.69
C LEU A 257 2.11 11.06 20.01
N VAL A 258 2.36 9.79 20.32
CA VAL A 258 1.76 9.11 21.46
C VAL A 258 2.78 8.75 22.53
N PRO A 259 2.39 8.71 23.82
CA PRO A 259 3.25 8.26 24.89
C PRO A 259 3.49 6.74 24.81
N ILE A 260 4.36 6.23 25.67
CA ILE A 260 4.55 4.77 25.84
C ILE A 260 3.24 4.15 26.29
N ALA A 261 2.82 3.08 25.60
CA ALA A 261 1.62 2.33 25.96
C ALA A 261 1.74 1.72 27.36
N SER A 262 0.73 1.94 28.18
CA SER A 262 0.68 1.46 29.57
C SER A 262 -0.34 0.33 29.77
N GLU A 263 -1.16 0.05 28.76
CA GLU A 263 -2.25 -0.92 28.81
C GLU A 263 -2.16 -1.94 27.66
N GLY A 264 -2.97 -2.98 27.71
CA GLY A 264 -3.08 -3.99 26.67
C GLY A 264 -1.79 -4.75 26.40
N SER A 265 -1.47 -4.94 25.12
CA SER A 265 -0.22 -5.58 24.65
C SER A 265 1.01 -4.67 24.77
N GLY A 266 0.83 -3.40 25.08
CA GLY A 266 1.90 -2.39 25.02
C GLY A 266 2.27 -2.00 23.57
N ALA A 267 1.48 -2.41 22.59
CA ALA A 267 1.72 -2.16 21.17
C ALA A 267 0.77 -1.09 20.62
N LEU A 268 1.26 -0.30 19.67
CA LEU A 268 0.46 0.61 18.84
C LEU A 268 -0.48 -0.18 17.91
N ALA A 269 0.03 -1.26 17.37
CA ALA A 269 -0.75 -2.14 16.52
C ALA A 269 -0.36 -3.59 16.77
N THR A 270 -1.34 -4.48 16.64
CA THR A 270 -1.12 -5.93 16.58
C THR A 270 -1.67 -6.42 15.25
N VAL A 271 -0.81 -7.04 14.46
CA VAL A 271 -1.20 -7.68 13.19
C VAL A 271 -1.39 -9.16 13.45
N ILE A 272 -2.55 -9.70 13.08
CA ILE A 272 -2.93 -11.10 13.30
C ILE A 272 -3.08 -11.77 11.94
N ASP A 273 -2.22 -12.74 11.64
CA ASP A 273 -2.25 -13.49 10.39
C ASP A 273 -3.36 -14.56 10.36
N LYS A 274 -3.50 -15.23 9.21
CA LYS A 274 -4.49 -16.31 9.01
C LYS A 274 -4.29 -17.54 9.91
N ASN A 275 -3.12 -17.71 10.53
CA ASN A 275 -2.80 -18.80 11.45
C ASN A 275 -3.02 -18.39 12.91
N GLY A 276 -3.32 -17.11 13.16
CA GLY A 276 -3.43 -16.53 14.50
C GLY A 276 -2.07 -16.13 15.09
N GLU A 277 -1.00 -16.06 14.27
CA GLU A 277 0.27 -15.49 14.69
C GLU A 277 0.15 -13.98 14.83
N GLU A 278 0.66 -13.43 15.94
CA GLU A 278 0.58 -12.02 16.27
C GLU A 278 1.93 -11.33 16.09
N THR A 279 1.94 -10.25 15.33
CA THR A 279 3.08 -9.34 15.20
C THR A 279 2.76 -8.02 15.89
N TYR A 280 3.61 -7.60 16.84
CA TYR A 280 3.41 -6.40 17.64
C TYR A 280 4.29 -5.25 17.17
N TYR A 281 3.69 -4.05 17.05
CA TYR A 281 4.39 -2.79 16.77
C TYR A 281 4.44 -1.96 18.07
N PRO A 282 5.58 -1.95 18.80
CA PRO A 282 5.64 -1.35 20.14
C PRO A 282 5.60 0.18 20.09
N SER A 283 5.02 0.78 21.13
CA SER A 283 5.18 2.20 21.40
C SER A 283 6.48 2.42 22.17
N ASN A 284 7.38 3.21 21.62
CA ASN A 284 8.64 3.62 22.30
C ASN A 284 8.84 5.11 22.04
N ALA A 285 8.21 5.93 22.85
CA ALA A 285 7.86 7.29 22.52
C ALA A 285 8.88 8.36 22.84
N SER A 286 8.89 9.38 21.96
CA SER A 286 9.00 10.78 22.37
C SER A 286 7.74 11.51 21.92
N CYS A 287 6.85 11.83 22.85
CA CYS A 287 5.55 12.45 22.56
C CYS A 287 5.68 13.98 22.56
N ILE A 288 4.91 14.65 21.68
CA ILE A 288 4.66 16.08 21.77
C ILE A 288 3.62 16.33 22.87
N SER A 289 4.05 16.40 24.11
CA SER A 289 3.18 16.38 25.29
C SER A 289 2.40 17.68 25.59
N SER A 290 2.56 18.75 24.81
CA SER A 290 2.01 20.06 25.14
C SER A 290 1.04 20.66 24.10
N VAL A 291 0.80 19.98 22.99
CA VAL A 291 -0.03 20.46 21.89
C VAL A 291 -1.33 19.69 21.83
N LYS A 292 -2.48 20.40 21.80
CA LYS A 292 -3.80 19.79 21.64
C LYS A 292 -3.96 19.26 20.22
N MET A 293 -4.60 18.12 20.06
CA MET A 293 -4.75 17.50 18.75
C MET A 293 -6.20 17.15 18.41
N ALA A 294 -6.57 17.36 17.16
CA ALA A 294 -7.79 16.84 16.57
C ALA A 294 -7.48 16.06 15.29
N VAL A 295 -8.28 15.08 14.94
CA VAL A 295 -8.13 14.29 13.71
C VAL A 295 -9.42 14.39 12.90
N LEU A 296 -9.31 14.81 11.65
CA LEU A 296 -10.40 14.80 10.68
C LEU A 296 -10.48 13.43 10.01
N ILE A 297 -11.66 12.83 10.07
CA ILE A 297 -11.97 11.52 9.48
C ILE A 297 -13.25 11.60 8.62
N ASN A 298 -13.36 10.68 7.64
CA ASN A 298 -14.56 10.54 6.82
C ASN A 298 -14.80 9.08 6.41
N ALA A 299 -15.88 8.83 5.66
CA ALA A 299 -16.24 7.49 5.20
C ALA A 299 -15.19 6.83 4.26
N GLU A 300 -14.30 7.62 3.69
CA GLU A 300 -13.19 7.15 2.84
C GLU A 300 -11.86 7.00 3.60
N THR A 301 -11.86 7.19 4.92
CA THR A 301 -10.71 6.87 5.78
C THR A 301 -10.69 5.37 6.01
N GLU A 302 -9.62 4.67 5.60
CA GLU A 302 -9.52 3.21 5.65
C GLU A 302 -8.19 2.74 6.25
N CYS A 303 -8.16 1.54 6.81
CA CYS A 303 -7.00 0.79 7.29
C CYS A 303 -5.99 1.64 8.07
N CYS A 304 -4.90 2.07 7.41
CA CYS A 304 -3.83 2.87 8.03
C CYS A 304 -4.33 4.21 8.55
N GLY A 305 -5.27 4.85 7.84
CA GLY A 305 -5.94 6.08 8.30
C GLY A 305 -6.80 5.82 9.53
N GLU A 306 -7.52 4.69 9.57
CA GLU A 306 -8.31 4.27 10.72
C GLU A 306 -7.42 3.93 11.92
N LEU A 307 -6.36 3.15 11.72
CA LEU A 307 -5.40 2.82 12.77
C LEU A 307 -4.81 4.07 13.41
N PHE A 308 -4.35 5.02 12.58
CA PHE A 308 -3.79 6.30 13.05
C PHE A 308 -4.81 7.10 13.88
N ALA A 309 -6.02 7.27 13.38
CA ALA A 309 -7.07 8.00 14.08
C ALA A 309 -7.49 7.28 15.37
N CYS A 310 -7.67 5.96 15.32
CA CYS A 310 -8.07 5.14 16.45
C CYS A 310 -7.08 5.25 17.61
N ASP A 311 -5.80 5.07 17.31
CA ASP A 311 -4.76 5.10 18.34
C ASP A 311 -4.59 6.47 18.96
N LEU A 312 -4.62 7.56 18.20
CA LEU A 312 -4.57 8.91 18.78
C LEU A 312 -5.75 9.15 19.74
N ARG A 313 -6.94 8.63 19.44
CA ARG A 313 -8.08 8.66 20.36
C ARG A 313 -7.85 7.75 21.57
N ASP A 314 -7.41 6.51 21.34
CA ASP A 314 -7.26 5.48 22.38
C ASP A 314 -6.16 5.84 23.38
N PHE A 315 -5.12 6.57 22.96
CA PHE A 315 -4.13 7.18 23.83
C PHE A 315 -4.63 8.47 24.52
N GLY A 316 -5.82 8.95 24.16
CA GLY A 316 -6.38 10.18 24.74
C GLY A 316 -5.66 11.46 24.33
N VAL A 317 -4.89 11.42 23.24
CA VAL A 317 -4.11 12.59 22.78
C VAL A 317 -4.83 13.42 21.73
N ALA A 318 -5.87 12.86 21.06
CA ALA A 318 -6.65 13.60 20.07
C ALA A 318 -8.15 13.26 20.11
N SER A 319 -8.98 14.22 19.68
CA SER A 319 -10.40 14.03 19.43
C SER A 319 -10.67 13.86 17.95
N LEU A 320 -11.54 12.90 17.58
CA LEU A 320 -11.93 12.60 16.20
C LEU A 320 -13.12 13.47 15.78
N ILE A 321 -13.03 14.14 14.65
CA ILE A 321 -14.05 15.04 14.12
C ILE A 321 -14.34 14.68 12.66
N GLY A 322 -15.61 14.60 12.31
CA GLY A 322 -16.02 14.31 10.96
C GLY A 322 -17.09 13.25 10.85
N GLU A 323 -16.88 12.26 9.99
CA GLU A 323 -17.84 11.19 9.73
C GLU A 323 -17.24 9.83 10.10
N LYS A 324 -18.13 8.86 10.31
CA LYS A 324 -17.73 7.46 10.56
C LYS A 324 -16.86 6.93 9.42
N THR A 325 -15.80 6.23 9.75
CA THR A 325 -14.84 5.64 8.80
C THR A 325 -15.35 4.37 8.12
N ALA A 326 -14.62 3.86 7.13
CA ALA A 326 -15.00 2.72 6.32
C ALA A 326 -15.11 1.39 7.08
N GLY A 327 -14.20 1.12 8.01
CA GLY A 327 -14.17 -0.15 8.76
C GLY A 327 -13.39 -1.23 8.02
N ASN A 328 -12.21 -0.93 7.54
CA ASN A 328 -11.35 -1.86 6.82
C ASN A 328 -10.07 -2.15 7.61
N ALA A 329 -10.02 -3.27 8.35
CA ALA A 329 -8.85 -3.69 9.11
C ALA A 329 -7.90 -4.63 8.32
N ASN A 330 -8.06 -4.74 7.01
CA ASN A 330 -7.24 -5.60 6.15
C ASN A 330 -5.79 -5.11 6.09
N VAL A 331 -4.86 -6.00 6.40
CA VAL A 331 -3.43 -5.80 6.17
C VAL A 331 -3.06 -6.47 4.86
N GLN A 332 -2.52 -5.68 3.95
CA GLN A 332 -2.13 -6.12 2.62
C GLN A 332 -0.63 -6.30 2.51
N GLU A 333 -0.22 -7.32 1.78
CA GLU A 333 1.15 -7.51 1.33
C GLU A 333 1.20 -7.71 -0.17
N SER A 334 2.31 -7.31 -0.77
CA SER A 334 2.56 -7.50 -2.18
C SER A 334 3.59 -8.58 -2.42
N PHE A 335 3.32 -9.46 -3.38
CA PHE A 335 4.20 -10.56 -3.76
C PHE A 335 4.59 -10.42 -5.22
N ALA A 336 5.91 -10.37 -5.47
CA ALA A 336 6.45 -10.31 -6.81
C ALA A 336 6.24 -11.64 -7.56
N LEU A 337 5.89 -11.56 -8.82
CA LEU A 337 5.77 -12.68 -9.72
C LEU A 337 6.95 -12.75 -10.69
N SER A 338 7.17 -13.91 -11.30
CA SER A 338 8.33 -14.17 -12.15
C SER A 338 8.33 -13.39 -13.48
N ASP A 339 7.17 -12.87 -13.89
CA ASP A 339 7.01 -12.01 -15.07
C ASP A 339 7.32 -10.53 -14.79
N GLY A 340 7.69 -10.20 -13.55
CA GLY A 340 7.92 -8.85 -13.05
C GLY A 340 6.68 -8.13 -12.55
N GLY A 341 5.49 -8.71 -12.72
CA GLY A 341 4.24 -8.27 -12.09
C GLY A 341 4.20 -8.60 -10.61
N GLY A 342 3.08 -8.31 -9.98
CA GLY A 342 2.86 -8.63 -8.58
C GLY A 342 1.39 -8.86 -8.25
N VAL A 343 1.16 -9.44 -7.09
CA VAL A 343 -0.18 -9.60 -6.53
C VAL A 343 -0.24 -8.94 -5.16
N ILE A 344 -1.28 -8.16 -4.91
CA ILE A 344 -1.61 -7.63 -3.59
C ILE A 344 -2.67 -8.53 -2.99
N LEU A 345 -2.40 -9.01 -1.77
CA LEU A 345 -3.30 -9.91 -1.04
C LEU A 345 -3.54 -9.40 0.38
N THR A 346 -4.75 -9.58 0.86
CA THR A 346 -5.03 -9.47 2.30
C THR A 346 -4.43 -10.69 3.01
N VAL A 347 -3.45 -10.45 3.86
CA VAL A 347 -2.69 -11.51 4.56
C VAL A 347 -2.99 -11.59 6.05
N ALA A 348 -3.50 -10.50 6.63
CA ALA A 348 -3.73 -10.37 8.06
C ALA A 348 -4.80 -9.31 8.36
N LYS A 349 -5.13 -9.17 9.65
CA LYS A 349 -5.97 -8.09 10.19
C LYS A 349 -5.17 -7.28 11.21
N VAL A 350 -5.41 -5.98 11.26
CA VAL A 350 -4.81 -5.11 12.26
C VAL A 350 -5.78 -4.86 13.41
N LYS A 351 -5.22 -4.86 14.62
CA LYS A 351 -5.89 -4.48 15.86
C LYS A 351 -5.18 -3.26 16.43
N PRO A 352 -5.89 -2.16 16.74
CA PRO A 352 -5.32 -0.97 17.38
C PRO A 352 -5.00 -1.19 18.86
N TYR A 353 -4.52 -0.15 19.55
CA TYR A 353 -4.00 -0.20 20.92
C TYR A 353 -4.99 -0.77 21.95
N ILE A 354 -6.17 -0.17 22.10
CA ILE A 354 -7.20 -0.59 23.07
C ILE A 354 -8.44 -1.09 22.35
N THR A 355 -8.86 -0.42 21.29
CA THR A 355 -10.05 -0.79 20.52
C THR A 355 -9.91 -2.21 19.98
N GLU A 356 -10.90 -3.05 20.22
CA GLU A 356 -10.83 -4.47 19.86
C GLU A 356 -10.72 -4.67 18.35
N THR A 357 -11.54 -3.97 17.58
CA THR A 357 -11.47 -3.94 16.13
C THR A 357 -12.32 -2.80 15.55
N PHE A 358 -11.97 -2.33 14.36
CA PHE A 358 -12.84 -1.47 13.55
C PHE A 358 -13.36 -2.18 12.29
N GLU A 359 -13.03 -3.45 12.11
CA GLU A 359 -13.44 -4.25 10.94
C GLU A 359 -14.95 -4.29 10.79
N ASN A 360 -15.47 -3.91 9.62
CA ASN A 360 -16.89 -3.80 9.26
C ASN A 360 -17.73 -2.87 10.16
N VAL A 361 -17.11 -2.24 11.15
CA VAL A 361 -17.78 -1.35 12.11
C VAL A 361 -17.43 0.10 11.85
N GLY A 362 -16.19 0.40 11.44
CA GLY A 362 -15.65 1.74 11.34
C GLY A 362 -15.48 2.43 12.69
N ILE A 363 -14.81 3.58 12.68
CA ILE A 363 -14.54 4.39 13.87
C ILE A 363 -15.52 5.56 13.88
N GLN A 364 -16.23 5.73 14.99
CA GLN A 364 -17.13 6.86 15.18
C GLN A 364 -16.33 8.09 15.63
N PRO A 365 -16.62 9.28 15.07
CA PRO A 365 -16.01 10.52 15.53
C PRO A 365 -16.57 10.91 16.92
N ASN A 366 -15.74 11.62 17.71
CA ASN A 366 -16.17 12.25 18.96
C ASN A 366 -17.16 13.41 18.69
N LEU A 367 -16.95 14.13 17.59
CA LEU A 367 -17.85 15.17 17.11
C LEU A 367 -18.24 14.89 15.64
N ALA A 368 -19.48 14.46 15.45
CA ALA A 368 -20.01 14.17 14.11
C ALA A 368 -20.31 15.46 13.34
N VAL A 369 -19.67 15.64 12.20
CA VAL A 369 -19.84 16.78 11.28
C VAL A 369 -19.68 16.27 9.86
N SER A 370 -20.65 16.58 8.99
CA SER A 370 -20.59 16.30 7.55
C SER A 370 -20.32 17.58 6.76
N ASN A 371 -19.51 17.46 5.72
CA ASN A 371 -19.38 18.52 4.73
C ASN A 371 -20.59 18.52 3.81
N THR A 372 -21.14 19.69 3.51
CA THR A 372 -22.21 19.87 2.53
C THR A 372 -21.64 20.52 1.26
N GLU A 373 -22.32 20.34 0.11
CA GLU A 373 -21.86 20.87 -1.18
C GLU A 373 -21.61 22.38 -1.20
N ASN A 374 -22.17 23.12 -0.24
CA ASN A 374 -22.09 24.59 -0.15
C ASN A 374 -21.12 25.10 0.92
N ASP A 375 -20.49 24.24 1.71
CA ASP A 375 -19.59 24.62 2.80
C ASP A 375 -18.12 24.53 2.41
N THR A 376 -17.36 25.55 2.79
CA THR A 376 -15.90 25.62 2.62
C THR A 376 -15.13 24.76 3.62
N ASP A 377 -15.52 23.50 3.88
CA ASP A 377 -14.93 22.57 4.86
C ASP A 377 -15.44 22.80 6.30
N ALA A 378 -16.71 22.43 6.53
CA ALA A 378 -17.35 22.49 7.84
C ALA A 378 -16.63 21.65 8.91
N GLN A 379 -16.04 20.54 8.52
CA GLN A 379 -15.28 19.66 9.42
C GLN A 379 -14.01 20.34 9.93
N LEU A 380 -13.24 21.00 9.05
CA LEU A 380 -12.04 21.73 9.46
C LEU A 380 -12.41 22.91 10.38
N LYS A 381 -13.49 23.62 10.07
CA LYS A 381 -13.99 24.69 10.94
C LYS A 381 -14.40 24.17 12.30
N ALA A 382 -15.14 23.05 12.36
CA ALA A 382 -15.55 22.44 13.62
C ALA A 382 -14.37 22.00 14.47
N ALA A 383 -13.31 21.48 13.85
CA ALA A 383 -12.07 21.10 14.55
C ALA A 383 -11.35 22.33 15.13
N THR A 384 -11.28 23.43 14.37
CA THR A 384 -10.70 24.68 14.84
C THR A 384 -11.49 25.25 16.02
N ASP A 385 -12.85 25.29 15.90
CA ASP A 385 -13.73 25.77 16.94
C ASP A 385 -13.69 24.87 18.21
N PHE A 386 -13.47 23.57 18.04
CA PHE A 386 -13.35 22.59 19.13
C PHE A 386 -12.05 22.87 19.93
N LEU A 387 -10.92 22.95 19.24
CA LEU A 387 -9.61 23.16 19.88
C LEU A 387 -9.49 24.53 20.59
N ALA A 388 -10.22 25.54 20.11
CA ALA A 388 -10.26 26.86 20.75
C ALA A 388 -11.02 26.88 22.07
N LYS A 389 -11.86 25.86 22.37
CA LYS A 389 -12.68 25.76 23.58
C LYS A 389 -12.04 24.90 24.69
N GLU A 390 -11.15 24.00 24.33
CA GLU A 390 -10.35 23.21 25.26
C GLU A 390 -9.13 23.97 25.78
#